data_34d10bfa7c1523a8a3139d01ea3741f4
#
_entry.id   34d10bfa7c1523a8a3139d01ea3741f4
#
_cell.length_a   1.000
_cell.length_b   1.000
_cell.length_c   1.000
_cell.angle_alpha   90.00
_cell.angle_beta   90.00
_cell.angle_gamma   90.00
#
_symmetry.space_group_name_H-M   'P 1'
#
loop_
_entity.id
_entity.type
_entity.pdbx_description
1 polymer ?
#
loop_
_entity_poly.entity_id
_entity_poly.type
_entity_poly.pdbx_seq_one_letter_code
_entity_poly.pdbx_strand_id
1 'polypeptide(L)'
;MNQFKMSLFLPPISPVKDSATGRTVQPPTLTPYKEITLQEVYKLITSSERLKTLTETVRRAAENGDEKAYRMLKQQTLPYVTPCGVFSYRKSDSLTGPSGLIVVDIDHLDSRGEAEKLKRQLFDDRLLRPVLAFTSPGGRGVKAFIPYDLARIPDTRQNTSENIHWAMNYVQAIYDSHPDGKIRKRTAPAKAWTVPARTWYGPVSSRMTRKH
;
A
#
# COMPACT_ATOMS: atom_id res chain seq x y z
N MET A 1 14.07 0.42 -21.15
CA MET A 1 12.87 0.31 -20.28
C MET A 1 13.25 0.87 -18.94
N ASN A 2 12.58 1.92 -18.46
CA ASN A 2 12.77 2.42 -17.09
C ASN A 2 12.42 1.31 -16.12
N GLN A 3 13.42 0.82 -15.39
CA GLN A 3 13.24 -0.22 -14.40
C GLN A 3 12.81 0.48 -13.11
N PHE A 4 11.51 0.43 -12.79
CA PHE A 4 10.99 1.00 -11.53
C PHE A 4 11.68 0.32 -10.35
N LYS A 5 12.53 1.08 -9.65
CA LYS A 5 13.27 0.62 -8.46
C LYS A 5 12.62 1.14 -7.19
N MET A 6 12.60 0.32 -6.18
CA MET A 6 12.03 0.63 -4.86
C MET A 6 12.76 -0.12 -3.76
N SER A 7 12.57 0.26 -2.52
CA SER A 7 13.16 -0.47 -1.39
C SER A 7 12.25 -1.60 -0.93
N LEU A 8 12.86 -2.75 -0.62
CA LEU A 8 12.23 -3.88 0.06
C LEU A 8 12.65 -3.87 1.53
N PHE A 9 11.69 -3.96 2.42
CA PHE A 9 11.89 -4.10 3.86
C PHE A 9 11.37 -5.45 4.33
N LEU A 10 12.15 -6.12 5.15
CA LEU A 10 11.74 -7.37 5.79
C LEU A 10 10.99 -7.09 7.11
N PRO A 11 10.08 -7.97 7.53
CA PRO A 11 9.42 -7.86 8.82
C PRO A 11 10.42 -8.03 9.98
N PRO A 12 10.07 -7.56 11.19
CA PRO A 12 8.83 -6.88 11.55
C PRO A 12 8.85 -5.40 11.20
N ILE A 13 7.69 -4.85 10.82
CA ILE A 13 7.55 -3.39 10.56
C ILE A 13 7.12 -2.60 11.80
N SER A 14 6.68 -3.29 12.84
CA SER A 14 6.39 -2.75 14.17
C SER A 14 7.13 -3.54 15.23
N PRO A 15 7.40 -2.96 16.41
CA PRO A 15 8.07 -3.70 17.50
C PRO A 15 7.27 -4.94 17.88
N VAL A 16 7.96 -6.08 18.00
CA VAL A 16 7.37 -7.28 18.59
C VAL A 16 7.54 -7.17 20.11
N LYS A 17 6.43 -7.27 20.82
CA LYS A 17 6.41 -7.17 22.28
C LYS A 17 6.09 -8.53 22.88
N ASP A 18 6.75 -8.84 23.98
CA ASP A 18 6.40 -9.95 24.85
C ASP A 18 5.01 -9.71 25.45
N SER A 19 4.13 -10.71 25.37
CA SER A 19 2.73 -10.59 25.79
C SER A 19 2.56 -10.45 27.31
N ALA A 20 3.48 -10.99 28.11
CA ALA A 20 3.41 -10.98 29.57
C ALA A 20 4.02 -9.70 30.16
N THR A 21 5.15 -9.27 29.60
CA THR A 21 5.92 -8.15 30.16
C THR A 21 5.74 -6.83 29.44
N GLY A 22 5.19 -6.84 28.21
CA GLY A 22 5.05 -5.68 27.33
C GLY A 22 6.40 -5.16 26.79
N ARG A 23 7.52 -5.78 27.13
CA ARG A 23 8.86 -5.38 26.67
C ARG A 23 9.05 -5.72 25.19
N THR A 24 9.80 -4.86 24.51
CA THR A 24 10.16 -5.10 23.10
C THR A 24 11.21 -6.21 23.03
N VAL A 25 10.86 -7.33 22.42
CA VAL A 25 11.76 -8.48 22.17
C VAL A 25 12.42 -8.42 20.79
N GLN A 26 11.78 -7.74 19.84
CA GLN A 26 12.36 -7.49 18.52
C GLN A 26 12.02 -6.06 18.06
N PRO A 27 13.02 -5.23 17.73
CA PRO A 27 12.79 -3.89 17.21
C PRO A 27 12.24 -3.94 15.78
N PRO A 28 11.58 -2.88 15.31
CA PRO A 28 11.13 -2.81 13.92
C PRO A 28 12.32 -2.66 12.97
N THR A 29 12.19 -3.21 11.77
CA THR A 29 13.15 -2.99 10.69
C THR A 29 13.05 -1.55 10.19
N LEU A 30 14.16 -0.84 10.20
CA LEU A 30 14.24 0.58 9.81
C LEU A 30 15.13 0.82 8.58
N THR A 31 15.95 -0.15 8.21
CA THR A 31 16.79 -0.10 7.01
C THR A 31 16.24 -1.05 5.95
N PRO A 32 16.32 -0.69 4.66
CA PRO A 32 15.89 -1.58 3.60
C PRO A 32 16.81 -2.82 3.55
N TYR A 33 16.23 -3.94 3.21
CA TYR A 33 16.97 -5.18 2.97
C TYR A 33 17.75 -5.09 1.66
N LYS A 34 17.08 -4.60 0.60
CA LYS A 34 17.69 -4.39 -0.73
C LYS A 34 16.81 -3.48 -1.59
N GLU A 35 17.39 -3.00 -2.68
CA GLU A 35 16.61 -2.49 -3.81
C GLU A 35 15.92 -3.65 -4.53
N ILE A 36 14.72 -3.40 -5.05
CA ILE A 36 13.92 -4.37 -5.78
C ILE A 36 13.23 -3.68 -6.96
N THR A 37 13.07 -4.41 -8.05
CA THR A 37 12.38 -3.94 -9.24
C THR A 37 10.89 -4.31 -9.20
N LEU A 38 10.08 -3.62 -10.01
CA LEU A 38 8.66 -3.95 -10.18
C LEU A 38 8.45 -5.42 -10.59
N GLN A 39 9.33 -5.94 -11.46
CA GLN A 39 9.25 -7.33 -11.90
C GLN A 39 9.52 -8.33 -10.77
N GLU A 40 10.49 -8.02 -9.89
CA GLU A 40 10.74 -8.85 -8.71
C GLU A 40 9.57 -8.79 -7.71
N VAL A 41 8.95 -7.61 -7.52
CA VAL A 41 7.72 -7.49 -6.71
C VAL A 41 6.60 -8.36 -7.27
N TYR A 42 6.39 -8.31 -8.59
CA TYR A 42 5.41 -9.17 -9.26
C TYR A 42 5.70 -10.66 -8.98
N LYS A 43 6.95 -11.11 -9.13
CA LYS A 43 7.34 -12.49 -8.83
C LYS A 43 7.13 -12.85 -7.36
N LEU A 44 7.41 -11.95 -6.42
CA LEU A 44 7.15 -12.20 -5.00
C LEU A 44 5.65 -12.42 -4.73
N ILE A 45 4.79 -11.63 -5.37
CA ILE A 45 3.33 -11.73 -5.19
C ILE A 45 2.77 -13.01 -5.84
N THR A 46 3.28 -13.39 -7.01
CA THR A 46 2.67 -14.45 -7.82
C THR A 46 3.31 -15.83 -7.64
N SER A 47 4.58 -15.90 -7.22
CA SER A 47 5.37 -17.13 -7.32
C SER A 47 6.02 -17.56 -5.99
N SER A 48 5.89 -16.78 -4.91
CA SER A 48 6.49 -17.13 -3.62
C SER A 48 5.52 -17.95 -2.76
N GLU A 49 5.73 -19.25 -2.67
CA GLU A 49 4.91 -20.13 -1.82
C GLU A 49 4.96 -19.73 -0.35
N ARG A 50 6.13 -19.28 0.14
CA ARG A 50 6.26 -18.77 1.51
C ARG A 50 5.34 -17.57 1.76
N LEU A 51 5.35 -16.58 0.86
CA LEU A 51 4.51 -15.38 1.01
C LEU A 51 3.03 -15.71 0.82
N LYS A 52 2.69 -16.67 -0.02
CA LYS A 52 1.34 -17.19 -0.17
C LYS A 52 0.82 -17.74 1.16
N THR A 53 1.55 -18.66 1.80
CA THR A 53 1.18 -19.23 3.11
C THR A 53 1.04 -18.16 4.20
N LEU A 54 1.99 -17.22 4.29
CA LEU A 54 1.91 -16.12 5.24
C LEU A 54 0.69 -15.22 4.98
N THR A 55 0.41 -14.92 3.72
CA THR A 55 -0.75 -14.10 3.31
C THR A 55 -2.06 -14.82 3.64
N GLU A 56 -2.15 -16.13 3.44
CA GLU A 56 -3.32 -16.92 3.81
C GLU A 56 -3.57 -16.90 5.33
N THR A 57 -2.51 -16.97 6.14
CA THR A 57 -2.62 -16.84 7.60
C THR A 57 -3.14 -15.48 8.01
N VAL A 58 -2.61 -14.39 7.42
CA VAL A 58 -3.08 -13.02 7.64
C VAL A 58 -4.55 -12.87 7.23
N ARG A 59 -4.93 -13.46 6.10
CA ARG A 59 -6.29 -13.41 5.54
C ARG A 59 -7.29 -14.13 6.44
N ARG A 60 -6.95 -15.31 6.95
CA ARG A 60 -7.83 -16.04 7.91
C ARG A 60 -8.11 -15.22 9.16
N ALA A 61 -7.12 -14.50 9.72
CA ALA A 61 -7.34 -13.62 10.85
C ALA A 61 -8.33 -12.48 10.51
N ALA A 62 -8.21 -11.90 9.30
CA ALA A 62 -9.14 -10.88 8.83
C ALA A 62 -10.56 -11.43 8.62
N GLU A 63 -10.71 -12.63 8.05
CA GLU A 63 -11.99 -13.29 7.81
C GLU A 63 -12.69 -13.69 9.11
N ASN A 64 -11.92 -14.07 10.14
CA ASN A 64 -12.44 -14.36 11.48
C ASN A 64 -12.83 -13.12 12.28
N GLY A 65 -12.62 -11.92 11.75
CA GLY A 65 -12.92 -10.65 12.44
C GLY A 65 -11.93 -10.30 13.55
N ASP A 66 -10.82 -11.03 13.69
CA ASP A 66 -9.76 -10.70 14.66
C ASP A 66 -8.83 -9.63 14.10
N GLU A 67 -9.30 -8.39 14.19
CA GLU A 67 -8.59 -7.22 13.70
C GLU A 67 -7.22 -7.04 14.37
N LYS A 68 -7.08 -7.41 15.64
CA LYS A 68 -5.82 -7.33 16.38
C LYS A 68 -4.80 -8.34 15.85
N ALA A 69 -5.20 -9.60 15.71
CA ALA A 69 -4.34 -10.64 15.13
C ALA A 69 -4.00 -10.33 13.67
N TYR A 70 -4.97 -9.88 12.88
CA TYR A 70 -4.75 -9.45 11.49
C TYR A 70 -3.65 -8.39 11.39
N ARG A 71 -3.74 -7.30 12.16
CA ARG A 71 -2.74 -6.23 12.15
C ARG A 71 -1.38 -6.70 12.62
N MET A 72 -1.35 -7.48 13.69
CA MET A 72 -0.14 -8.03 14.25
C MET A 72 0.57 -8.95 13.24
N LEU A 73 -0.13 -9.94 12.71
CA LEU A 73 0.42 -10.88 11.73
C LEU A 73 0.94 -10.17 10.49
N LYS A 74 0.15 -9.25 9.91
CA LYS A 74 0.55 -8.45 8.75
C LYS A 74 1.85 -7.70 8.99
N GLN A 75 2.02 -7.09 10.16
CA GLN A 75 3.19 -6.28 10.49
C GLN A 75 4.42 -7.10 10.86
N GLN A 76 4.22 -8.28 11.41
CA GLN A 76 5.30 -9.12 11.91
C GLN A 76 5.79 -10.16 10.92
N THR A 77 5.01 -10.46 9.87
CA THR A 77 5.34 -11.59 8.99
C THR A 77 5.51 -11.21 7.52
N LEU A 78 4.82 -10.17 7.04
CA LEU A 78 4.87 -9.80 5.63
C LEU A 78 5.93 -8.73 5.35
N PRO A 79 6.76 -8.92 4.32
CA PRO A 79 7.62 -7.87 3.80
C PRO A 79 6.78 -6.78 3.14
N TYR A 80 7.38 -5.60 2.93
CA TYR A 80 6.74 -4.53 2.20
C TYR A 80 7.75 -3.78 1.32
N VAL A 81 7.23 -3.09 0.33
CA VAL A 81 8.00 -2.27 -0.61
C VAL A 81 7.56 -0.80 -0.55
N THR A 82 8.43 0.08 -1.03
CA THR A 82 8.18 1.52 -1.11
C THR A 82 8.02 1.94 -2.58
N PRO A 83 6.82 1.85 -3.16
CA PRO A 83 6.64 2.04 -4.61
C PRO A 83 7.15 3.38 -5.13
N CYS A 84 7.13 4.45 -4.33
CA CYS A 84 7.58 5.77 -4.75
C CYS A 84 9.10 5.88 -4.98
N GLY A 85 9.89 4.92 -4.51
CA GLY A 85 11.33 4.95 -4.74
C GLY A 85 12.18 4.16 -3.78
N VAL A 86 13.47 4.42 -3.88
CA VAL A 86 14.52 3.83 -3.06
C VAL A 86 14.81 4.73 -1.86
N PHE A 87 14.93 4.13 -0.68
CA PHE A 87 15.19 4.82 0.58
C PHE A 87 16.42 4.24 1.27
N SER A 88 17.22 5.07 1.89
CA SER A 88 18.32 4.63 2.76
C SER A 88 17.85 4.23 4.16
N TYR A 89 16.70 4.76 4.58
CA TYR A 89 16.11 4.53 5.90
C TYR A 89 14.58 4.66 5.83
N ARG A 90 13.85 4.14 6.81
CA ARG A 90 12.38 4.19 6.87
C ARG A 90 11.88 5.55 7.36
N LYS A 91 12.18 6.59 6.60
CA LYS A 91 11.72 7.98 6.79
C LYS A 91 11.44 8.61 5.45
N SER A 92 10.54 9.60 5.41
CA SER A 92 10.17 10.33 4.18
C SER A 92 11.31 11.14 3.59
N ASP A 93 12.20 11.65 4.43
CA ASP A 93 13.35 12.46 4.05
C ASP A 93 14.57 11.64 3.59
N SER A 94 14.48 10.33 3.67
CA SER A 94 15.55 9.39 3.30
C SER A 94 15.37 8.80 1.90
N LEU A 95 14.52 9.42 1.05
CA LEU A 95 14.39 9.06 -0.36
C LEU A 95 15.69 9.39 -1.10
N THR A 96 16.32 8.38 -1.69
CA THR A 96 17.57 8.49 -2.46
C THR A 96 17.36 8.46 -3.97
N GLY A 97 16.27 7.84 -4.42
CA GLY A 97 15.94 7.75 -5.83
C GLY A 97 14.44 7.54 -6.06
N PRO A 98 13.74 8.48 -6.71
CA PRO A 98 12.33 8.30 -7.05
C PRO A 98 12.15 7.23 -8.12
N SER A 99 11.10 6.45 -8.01
CA SER A 99 10.78 5.37 -8.96
C SER A 99 10.00 5.85 -10.19
N GLY A 100 9.24 6.94 -10.07
CA GLY A 100 8.21 7.32 -11.04
C GLY A 100 6.91 6.55 -10.86
N LEU A 101 6.68 5.95 -9.67
CA LEU A 101 5.43 5.29 -9.32
C LEU A 101 4.76 5.99 -8.13
N ILE A 102 3.44 6.04 -8.19
CA ILE A 102 2.59 6.30 -7.03
C ILE A 102 1.72 5.07 -6.74
N VAL A 103 1.16 4.99 -5.54
CA VAL A 103 0.24 3.91 -5.17
C VAL A 103 -1.15 4.47 -4.89
N VAL A 104 -2.15 3.88 -5.52
CA VAL A 104 -3.55 3.98 -5.12
C VAL A 104 -3.85 2.81 -4.19
N ASP A 105 -4.40 3.10 -3.03
CA ASP A 105 -4.69 2.14 -1.99
C ASP A 105 -6.14 2.26 -1.55
N ILE A 106 -6.93 1.24 -1.85
CA ILE A 106 -8.35 1.17 -1.57
C ILE A 106 -8.56 0.07 -0.54
N ASP A 107 -9.07 0.42 0.62
CA ASP A 107 -9.34 -0.51 1.71
C ASP A 107 -10.83 -0.57 2.05
N HIS A 108 -11.20 -1.52 2.92
CA HIS A 108 -12.54 -1.67 3.50
C HIS A 108 -13.66 -1.96 2.48
N LEU A 109 -13.33 -2.70 1.42
CA LEU A 109 -14.35 -3.25 0.53
C LEU A 109 -15.19 -4.31 1.25
N ASP A 110 -16.45 -4.49 0.82
CA ASP A 110 -17.39 -5.36 1.52
C ASP A 110 -17.00 -6.84 1.42
N SER A 111 -16.37 -7.22 0.32
CA SER A 111 -15.97 -8.61 0.07
C SER A 111 -14.68 -8.73 -0.76
N ARG A 112 -14.10 -9.93 -0.72
CA ARG A 112 -13.00 -10.30 -1.61
C ARG A 112 -13.41 -10.29 -3.08
N GLY A 113 -14.64 -10.71 -3.39
CA GLY A 113 -15.17 -10.67 -4.76
C GLY A 113 -15.22 -9.25 -5.33
N GLU A 114 -15.61 -8.29 -4.49
CA GLU A 114 -15.58 -6.89 -4.85
C GLU A 114 -14.15 -6.37 -5.07
N ALA A 115 -13.22 -6.75 -4.21
CA ALA A 115 -11.81 -6.38 -4.38
C ALA A 115 -11.23 -6.93 -5.69
N GLU A 116 -11.54 -8.18 -6.04
CA GLU A 116 -11.11 -8.78 -7.31
C GLU A 116 -11.74 -8.10 -8.53
N LYS A 117 -13.01 -7.72 -8.44
CA LYS A 117 -13.70 -6.95 -9.51
C LYS A 117 -13.06 -5.58 -9.68
N LEU A 118 -12.89 -4.84 -8.59
CA LEU A 118 -12.30 -3.50 -8.62
C LEU A 118 -10.84 -3.53 -9.10
N LYS A 119 -10.07 -4.53 -8.70
CA LYS A 119 -8.70 -4.74 -9.18
C LYS A 119 -8.64 -4.83 -10.71
N ARG A 120 -9.54 -5.60 -11.34
CA ARG A 120 -9.61 -5.73 -12.79
C ARG A 120 -10.00 -4.41 -13.44
N GLN A 121 -11.03 -3.75 -12.93
CA GLN A 121 -11.48 -2.45 -13.44
C GLN A 121 -10.37 -1.40 -13.38
N LEU A 122 -9.63 -1.33 -12.27
CA LEU A 122 -8.50 -0.42 -12.14
C LEU A 122 -7.35 -0.77 -13.09
N PHE A 123 -7.06 -2.06 -13.26
CA PHE A 123 -5.99 -2.49 -14.15
C PHE A 123 -6.29 -2.14 -15.62
N ASP A 124 -7.55 -2.20 -16.02
CA ASP A 124 -8.02 -1.88 -17.37
C ASP A 124 -8.28 -0.37 -17.57
N ASP A 125 -8.09 0.44 -16.54
CA ASP A 125 -8.33 1.89 -16.61
C ASP A 125 -7.33 2.57 -17.55
N ARG A 126 -7.88 3.22 -18.58
CA ARG A 126 -7.10 3.84 -19.67
C ARG A 126 -6.40 5.13 -19.25
N LEU A 127 -6.87 5.79 -18.19
CA LEU A 127 -6.29 7.03 -17.71
C LEU A 127 -5.19 6.74 -16.67
N LEU A 128 -5.45 5.88 -15.69
CA LEU A 128 -4.49 5.52 -14.66
C LEU A 128 -3.37 4.61 -15.17
N ARG A 129 -3.69 3.68 -16.07
CA ARG A 129 -2.74 2.72 -16.66
C ARG A 129 -1.81 2.06 -15.62
N PRO A 130 -2.34 1.41 -14.59
CA PRO A 130 -1.49 0.78 -13.59
C PRO A 130 -0.55 -0.25 -14.22
N VAL A 131 0.68 -0.27 -13.75
CA VAL A 131 1.70 -1.28 -14.15
C VAL A 131 1.65 -2.52 -13.28
N LEU A 132 0.96 -2.43 -12.13
CA LEU A 132 0.69 -3.54 -11.23
C LEU A 132 -0.57 -3.23 -10.42
N ALA A 133 -1.47 -4.20 -10.30
CA ALA A 133 -2.61 -4.14 -9.38
C ALA A 133 -2.77 -5.48 -8.67
N PHE A 134 -3.02 -5.46 -7.36
CA PHE A 134 -3.18 -6.67 -6.56
C PHE A 134 -4.10 -6.45 -5.37
N THR A 135 -4.70 -7.54 -4.91
CA THR A 135 -5.55 -7.55 -3.72
C THR A 135 -4.72 -7.49 -2.46
N SER A 136 -5.10 -6.65 -1.50
CA SER A 136 -4.41 -6.53 -0.21
C SER A 136 -4.36 -7.86 0.55
N PRO A 137 -3.40 -8.07 1.45
CA PRO A 137 -3.31 -9.32 2.22
C PRO A 137 -4.59 -9.70 2.96
N GLY A 138 -5.36 -8.72 3.45
CA GLY A 138 -6.64 -8.97 4.10
C GLY A 138 -7.78 -9.36 3.15
N GLY A 139 -7.56 -9.31 1.84
CA GLY A 139 -8.56 -9.70 0.83
C GLY A 139 -9.63 -8.65 0.54
N ARG A 140 -9.74 -7.58 1.33
CA ARG A 140 -10.79 -6.57 1.23
C ARG A 140 -10.23 -5.18 0.85
N GLY A 141 -9.19 -5.15 0.05
CA GLY A 141 -8.60 -3.93 -0.48
C GLY A 141 -7.83 -4.19 -1.76
N VAL A 142 -7.54 -3.13 -2.50
CA VAL A 142 -6.79 -3.17 -3.77
C VAL A 142 -5.68 -2.14 -3.72
N LYS A 143 -4.51 -2.54 -4.19
CA LYS A 143 -3.37 -1.66 -4.41
C LYS A 143 -3.03 -1.62 -5.90
N ALA A 144 -2.86 -0.42 -6.44
CA ALA A 144 -2.47 -0.22 -7.83
C ALA A 144 -1.26 0.71 -7.90
N PHE A 145 -0.24 0.30 -8.63
CA PHE A 145 0.97 1.10 -8.88
C PHE A 145 0.83 1.81 -10.22
N ILE A 146 0.81 3.13 -10.18
CA ILE A 146 0.54 4.00 -11.31
C ILE A 146 1.80 4.75 -11.69
N PRO A 147 2.28 4.62 -12.94
CA PRO A 147 3.46 5.32 -13.41
C PRO A 147 3.17 6.81 -13.65
N TYR A 148 4.17 7.65 -13.42
CA TYR A 148 4.16 9.04 -13.83
C TYR A 148 5.54 9.45 -14.40
N ASP A 149 5.57 10.52 -15.18
CA ASP A 149 6.77 10.97 -15.87
C ASP A 149 7.63 11.87 -14.99
N LEU A 150 8.72 11.31 -14.45
CA LEU A 150 9.69 12.04 -13.63
C LEU A 150 10.35 13.22 -14.36
N ALA A 151 10.47 13.15 -15.68
CA ALA A 151 11.09 14.23 -16.45
C ALA A 151 10.22 15.49 -16.52
N ARG A 152 8.91 15.32 -16.36
CA ARG A 152 7.93 16.41 -16.35
C ARG A 152 7.67 17.00 -14.96
N ILE A 153 8.23 16.38 -13.92
CA ILE A 153 7.94 16.70 -12.52
C ILE A 153 9.27 16.88 -11.78
N PRO A 154 9.85 18.09 -11.80
CA PRO A 154 11.20 18.32 -11.25
C PRO A 154 11.29 18.24 -9.72
N ASP A 155 10.22 18.53 -8.99
CA ASP A 155 10.19 18.40 -7.54
C ASP A 155 9.37 17.16 -7.13
N THR A 156 10.08 16.09 -6.79
CA THR A 156 9.48 14.78 -6.56
C THR A 156 8.60 14.69 -5.30
N ARG A 157 8.83 15.50 -4.26
CA ARG A 157 8.04 15.43 -3.01
C ARG A 157 6.64 15.99 -3.17
N GLN A 158 6.54 17.24 -3.56
CA GLN A 158 5.28 17.94 -3.70
C GLN A 158 4.45 17.31 -4.80
N ASN A 159 5.05 17.06 -5.95
CA ASN A 159 4.37 16.52 -7.11
C ASN A 159 3.93 15.06 -6.93
N THR A 160 4.69 14.23 -6.20
CA THR A 160 4.24 12.89 -5.84
C THR A 160 2.98 12.94 -4.98
N SER A 161 2.92 13.85 -4.01
CA SER A 161 1.73 14.04 -3.18
C SER A 161 0.52 14.50 -4.01
N GLU A 162 0.71 15.46 -4.91
CA GLU A 162 -0.35 15.96 -5.79
C GLU A 162 -0.86 14.87 -6.75
N ASN A 163 0.04 14.09 -7.34
CA ASN A 163 -0.32 12.97 -8.20
C ASN A 163 -1.10 11.88 -7.46
N ILE A 164 -0.74 11.59 -6.20
CA ILE A 164 -1.49 10.66 -5.36
C ILE A 164 -2.90 11.22 -5.10
N HIS A 165 -3.01 12.51 -4.73
CA HIS A 165 -4.31 13.13 -4.50
C HIS A 165 -5.19 13.11 -5.75
N TRP A 166 -4.61 13.45 -6.89
CA TRP A 166 -5.31 13.40 -8.16
C TRP A 166 -5.81 11.97 -8.47
N ALA A 167 -4.94 10.98 -8.39
CA ALA A 167 -5.30 9.59 -8.66
C ALA A 167 -6.37 9.07 -7.69
N MET A 168 -6.28 9.42 -6.39
CA MET A 168 -7.28 9.02 -5.40
C MET A 168 -8.62 9.70 -5.62
N ASN A 169 -8.63 11.00 -5.97
CA ASN A 169 -9.85 11.72 -6.30
C ASN A 169 -10.52 11.15 -7.55
N TYR A 170 -9.73 10.83 -8.57
CA TYR A 170 -10.23 10.16 -9.77
C TYR A 170 -10.86 8.81 -9.44
N VAL A 171 -10.16 7.95 -8.71
CA VAL A 171 -10.67 6.64 -8.30
C VAL A 171 -11.95 6.77 -7.49
N GLN A 172 -12.02 7.72 -6.58
CA GLN A 172 -13.22 7.98 -5.79
C GLN A 172 -14.38 8.41 -6.69
N ALA A 173 -14.16 9.31 -7.63
CA ALA A 173 -15.21 9.81 -8.52
C ALA A 173 -15.76 8.71 -9.45
N ILE A 174 -14.89 7.82 -9.94
CA ILE A 174 -15.27 6.82 -10.97
C ILE A 174 -15.74 5.50 -10.36
N TYR A 175 -15.12 5.05 -9.27
CA TYR A 175 -15.31 3.68 -8.74
C TYR A 175 -16.08 3.62 -7.42
N ASP A 176 -16.16 4.72 -6.64
CA ASP A 176 -17.01 4.79 -5.43
C ASP A 176 -18.49 5.04 -5.77
N SER A 177 -18.82 5.37 -7.02
CA SER A 177 -20.19 5.54 -7.47
C SER A 177 -20.82 4.16 -7.68
N HIS A 178 -21.66 3.73 -6.74
CA HIS A 178 -22.51 2.57 -6.94
C HIS A 178 -23.47 2.83 -8.11
N PRO A 179 -23.81 1.79 -8.93
CA PRO A 179 -24.82 1.92 -10.00
C PRO A 179 -26.17 2.44 -9.48
N ASP A 180 -26.44 2.38 -8.20
CA ASP A 180 -27.66 2.86 -7.56
C ASP A 180 -27.58 4.32 -7.09
N GLY A 181 -26.54 5.07 -7.42
CA GLY A 181 -26.35 6.46 -7.00
C GLY A 181 -26.11 6.64 -5.47
N LYS A 182 -25.95 5.57 -4.72
CA LYS A 182 -25.64 5.63 -3.30
C LYS A 182 -24.14 5.79 -3.11
N ILE A 183 -23.74 7.00 -2.76
CA ILE A 183 -22.39 7.27 -2.28
C ILE A 183 -22.18 6.39 -1.05
N ARG A 184 -21.21 5.47 -1.09
CA ARG A 184 -20.79 4.76 0.13
C ARG A 184 -20.44 5.80 1.18
N LYS A 185 -21.18 5.85 2.26
CA LYS A 185 -20.83 6.68 3.42
C LYS A 185 -19.49 6.15 3.94
N ARG A 186 -18.40 6.71 3.45
CA ARG A 186 -17.11 6.54 4.12
C ARG A 186 -17.27 7.20 5.49
N THR A 187 -17.10 6.44 6.54
CA THR A 187 -17.18 6.88 7.94
C THR A 187 -16.04 7.81 8.35
N ALA A 188 -15.24 8.29 7.41
CA ALA A 188 -14.30 9.38 7.62
C ALA A 188 -14.15 10.19 6.33
N PRO A 189 -14.18 11.54 6.41
CA PRO A 189 -13.83 12.38 5.27
C PRO A 189 -12.41 12.01 4.82
N ALA A 190 -12.20 12.01 3.51
CA ALA A 190 -10.89 11.86 2.92
C ALA A 190 -9.94 12.89 3.54
N LYS A 191 -9.17 12.46 4.54
CA LYS A 191 -8.15 13.33 5.13
C LYS A 191 -7.01 13.40 4.15
N ALA A 192 -6.63 14.63 3.78
CA ALA A 192 -5.56 14.90 2.85
C ALA A 192 -4.32 14.07 3.19
N TRP A 193 -3.78 13.40 2.18
CA TRP A 193 -2.54 12.66 2.27
C TRP A 193 -1.38 13.65 2.47
N THR A 194 -1.16 14.06 3.70
CA THR A 194 0.22 14.32 4.06
C THR A 194 0.83 12.94 4.22
N VAL A 195 1.67 12.54 3.28
CA VAL A 195 2.43 11.32 3.35
C VAL A 195 3.50 11.48 4.44
N PRO A 196 3.21 11.17 5.72
CA PRO A 196 4.29 10.88 6.63
C PRO A 196 4.87 9.55 6.14
N ALA A 197 6.16 9.35 6.24
CA ALA A 197 6.80 8.07 5.96
C ALA A 197 6.09 6.88 6.61
N ARG A 198 5.34 7.10 7.66
CA ARG A 198 4.47 6.12 8.34
C ARG A 198 3.29 5.60 7.51
N THR A 199 2.77 6.35 6.53
CA THR A 199 1.64 5.91 5.69
C THR A 199 2.06 4.95 4.59
N TRP A 200 3.33 4.93 4.24
CA TRP A 200 3.88 3.93 3.33
C TRP A 200 4.07 2.56 4.00
N TYR A 201 4.06 2.50 5.33
CA TYR A 201 4.51 1.36 6.13
C TYR A 201 3.52 0.89 7.19
N GLY A 202 2.52 1.71 7.50
CA GLY A 202 1.48 1.30 8.43
C GLY A 202 0.58 0.25 7.79
N PRO A 203 -0.13 -0.55 8.60
CA PRO A 203 -1.34 -1.16 8.11
C PRO A 203 -2.12 -0.01 7.52
N VAL A 204 -2.47 -0.12 6.26
CA VAL A 204 -3.14 0.93 5.53
C VAL A 204 -4.45 1.22 6.23
N SER A 205 -4.43 2.10 7.20
CA SER A 205 -5.62 2.78 7.64
C SER A 205 -5.72 4.01 6.75
N SER A 206 -6.69 4.01 5.88
CA SER A 206 -7.10 5.14 5.08
C SER A 206 -7.50 6.31 5.98
N ARG A 207 -6.53 7.07 6.47
CA ARG A 207 -6.79 8.37 7.10
C ARG A 207 -6.19 9.46 6.23
N MET A 208 -6.96 9.87 5.24
CA MET A 208 -6.78 11.17 4.62
C MET A 208 -7.05 12.25 5.68
N THR A 209 -6.03 12.95 6.13
CA THR A 209 -6.21 14.15 6.98
C THR A 209 -6.19 15.39 6.11
N ARG A 210 -7.32 16.06 5.96
CA ARG A 210 -7.31 17.47 5.54
C ARG A 210 -6.67 18.28 6.66
N LYS A 211 -5.61 19.06 6.35
CA LYS A 211 -5.29 20.24 7.12
C LYS A 211 -6.09 21.40 6.54
N HIS A 212 -6.79 22.10 7.40
CA HIS A 212 -7.29 23.44 7.14
C HIS A 212 -6.13 24.42 7.11
#